data_1e3b90cb0403690e7347f067da2b8e30
#
_entry.id   1e3b90cb0403690e7347f067da2b8e30
#
_cell.length_a   1.000
_cell.length_b   1.000
_cell.length_c   1.000
_cell.angle_alpha   90.00
_cell.angle_beta   90.00
_cell.angle_gamma   90.00
#
_symmetry.space_group_name_H-M   'P 1'
#
loop_
_entity.id
_entity.type
_entity.pdbx_description
1 polymer ?
#
loop_
_entity_poly.entity_id
_entity_poly.type
_entity_poly.pdbx_seq_one_letter_code
_entity_poly.pdbx_strand_id
1 'polypeptide(L)'
;VSENLRLNPQGDKPVIDPSSYVDPTAVIIGPVTIGKNCYIGPHTVIRADEVDEKTGKVAPVIIGDNVNLQDGVIIHALAGTSVEVGSNTSLAHGCVVHGPCKIEAGCFIGFRAVVFKTVIGSGSMVKHGAIVEGVNIPSGKLVPTGEIITSEDHLVKLKEVGQAEKEFMQEVVHVNMELAHGYKK
;
A
#
# COMPACT_ATOMS: atom_id res chain seq x y z
N VAL A 1 20.39 11.64 8.67
CA VAL A 1 19.31 11.06 7.82
C VAL A 1 19.86 9.74 7.36
N SER A 2 19.18 8.63 7.65
CA SER A 2 19.59 7.33 7.15
C SER A 2 19.58 7.35 5.61
N GLU A 3 20.53 6.70 4.94
CA GLU A 3 20.67 6.73 3.47
C GLU A 3 19.40 6.25 2.71
N ASN A 4 18.54 5.55 3.39
CA ASN A 4 17.29 5.01 2.84
C ASN A 4 16.05 5.92 3.00
N LEU A 5 16.12 6.96 3.85
CA LEU A 5 15.06 7.99 3.99
C LEU A 5 15.54 9.27 3.30
N ARG A 6 14.98 9.57 2.13
CA ARG A 6 15.54 10.58 1.23
C ARG A 6 14.61 11.77 1.03
N LEU A 7 15.22 12.94 0.81
CA LEU A 7 14.49 14.10 0.30
C LEU A 7 14.11 13.86 -1.17
N ASN A 8 12.97 14.39 -1.58
CA ASN A 8 12.67 14.57 -2.99
C ASN A 8 13.36 15.84 -3.52
N PRO A 9 13.29 16.16 -4.83
CA PRO A 9 13.88 17.38 -5.40
C PRO A 9 13.33 18.68 -4.80
N GLN A 10 12.15 18.66 -4.17
CA GLN A 10 11.53 19.83 -3.52
C GLN A 10 11.97 20.01 -2.06
N GLY A 11 12.74 19.07 -1.52
CA GLY A 11 13.20 19.11 -0.13
C GLY A 11 12.23 18.51 0.88
N ASP A 12 11.13 17.90 0.44
CA ASP A 12 10.23 17.17 1.33
C ASP A 12 10.88 15.88 1.81
N LYS A 13 10.57 15.48 3.05
CA LYS A 13 11.14 14.29 3.68
C LYS A 13 10.07 13.38 4.24
N PRO A 14 10.36 12.07 4.37
CA PRO A 14 9.46 11.14 5.04
C PRO A 14 9.25 11.47 6.52
N VAL A 15 8.03 11.22 7.01
CA VAL A 15 7.65 11.29 8.43
C VAL A 15 7.14 9.91 8.84
N ILE A 16 7.83 9.29 9.79
CA ILE A 16 7.56 7.92 10.20
C ILE A 16 7.31 7.91 11.71
N ASP A 17 6.19 7.29 12.12
CA ASP A 17 5.92 7.13 13.54
C ASP A 17 7.02 6.27 14.20
N PRO A 18 7.55 6.66 15.37
CA PRO A 18 8.64 5.95 16.03
C PRO A 18 8.30 4.52 16.45
N SER A 19 7.03 4.12 16.50
CA SER A 19 6.63 2.72 16.76
C SER A 19 6.80 1.80 15.54
N SER A 20 6.94 2.36 14.33
CA SER A 20 7.05 1.59 13.10
C SER A 20 8.48 1.16 12.79
N TYR A 21 8.62 -0.01 12.18
CA TYR A 21 9.90 -0.55 11.71
C TYR A 21 10.06 -0.31 10.21
N VAL A 22 11.22 0.17 9.82
CA VAL A 22 11.62 0.31 8.41
C VAL A 22 12.92 -0.46 8.20
N ASP A 23 12.89 -1.44 7.30
CA ASP A 23 14.09 -2.20 6.96
C ASP A 23 15.18 -1.29 6.37
N PRO A 24 16.46 -1.47 6.74
CA PRO A 24 17.55 -0.66 6.20
C PRO A 24 17.70 -0.68 4.67
N THR A 25 17.17 -1.70 4.00
CA THR A 25 17.19 -1.82 2.53
C THR A 25 15.97 -1.21 1.86
N ALA A 26 14.93 -0.84 2.62
CA ALA A 26 13.78 -0.12 2.08
C ALA A 26 14.17 1.32 1.72
N VAL A 27 13.59 1.87 0.65
CA VAL A 27 13.86 3.24 0.18
C VAL A 27 12.58 4.06 0.24
N ILE A 28 12.59 5.16 1.00
CA ILE A 28 11.43 6.04 1.16
C ILE A 28 11.84 7.46 0.77
N ILE A 29 11.14 8.08 -0.18
CA ILE A 29 11.50 9.36 -0.78
C ILE A 29 10.33 10.33 -0.74
N GLY A 30 10.58 11.56 -0.28
CA GLY A 30 9.64 12.68 -0.36
C GLY A 30 8.58 12.71 0.73
N PRO A 31 7.43 13.39 0.53
CA PRO A 31 6.39 13.57 1.53
C PRO A 31 5.58 12.27 1.74
N VAL A 32 6.23 11.27 2.33
CA VAL A 32 5.63 10.00 2.74
C VAL A 32 5.37 10.04 4.23
N THR A 33 4.12 9.80 4.64
CA THR A 33 3.75 9.65 6.06
C THR A 33 3.45 8.19 6.35
N ILE A 34 4.09 7.63 7.39
CA ILE A 34 3.86 6.26 7.87
C ILE A 34 3.36 6.33 9.31
N GLY A 35 2.18 5.75 9.54
CA GLY A 35 1.51 5.67 10.84
C GLY A 35 2.19 4.73 11.83
N LYS A 36 1.46 4.34 12.87
CA LYS A 36 1.95 3.54 14.00
C LYS A 36 2.02 2.06 13.69
N ASN A 37 2.96 1.37 14.35
CA ASN A 37 3.09 -0.09 14.36
C ASN A 37 3.17 -0.70 12.95
N CYS A 38 3.70 0.02 11.97
CA CYS A 38 3.87 -0.47 10.61
C CYS A 38 5.14 -1.31 10.49
N TYR A 39 5.09 -2.29 9.61
CA TYR A 39 6.24 -3.06 9.16
C TYR A 39 6.54 -2.71 7.70
N ILE A 40 7.71 -2.16 7.43
CA ILE A 40 8.20 -1.86 6.08
C ILE A 40 9.37 -2.79 5.78
N GLY A 41 9.11 -3.82 5.00
CA GLY A 41 10.02 -4.93 4.74
C GLY A 41 11.15 -4.61 3.76
N PRO A 42 12.07 -5.57 3.60
CA PRO A 42 13.24 -5.43 2.72
C PRO A 42 12.89 -5.04 1.29
N HIS A 43 13.71 -4.17 0.70
CA HIS A 43 13.61 -3.71 -0.69
C HIS A 43 12.26 -3.04 -1.06
N THR A 44 11.45 -2.66 -0.09
CA THR A 44 10.25 -1.84 -0.32
C THR A 44 10.67 -0.46 -0.81
N VAL A 45 9.98 0.05 -1.84
CA VAL A 45 10.21 1.37 -2.40
C VAL A 45 8.93 2.21 -2.32
N ILE A 46 8.99 3.33 -1.61
CA ILE A 46 7.88 4.29 -1.53
C ILE A 46 8.40 5.64 -2.02
N ARG A 47 7.85 6.14 -3.12
CA ARG A 47 8.28 7.43 -3.70
C ARG A 47 7.12 8.39 -3.87
N ALA A 48 7.30 9.61 -3.35
CA ALA A 48 6.49 10.79 -3.60
C ALA A 48 7.43 11.89 -4.11
N ASP A 49 7.74 11.88 -5.41
CA ASP A 49 8.81 12.70 -6.00
C ASP A 49 8.47 13.32 -7.36
N GLU A 50 7.26 13.05 -7.90
CA GLU A 50 6.81 13.73 -9.12
C GLU A 50 6.12 15.07 -8.80
N VAL A 51 6.67 16.15 -9.35
CA VAL A 51 6.16 17.49 -9.15
C VAL A 51 4.98 17.76 -10.09
N ASP A 52 3.88 18.22 -9.52
CA ASP A 52 2.78 18.78 -10.32
C ASP A 52 3.20 20.15 -10.87
N GLU A 53 3.32 20.25 -12.19
CA GLU A 53 3.74 21.48 -12.88
C GLU A 53 2.82 22.68 -12.61
N LYS A 54 1.53 22.44 -12.29
CA LYS A 54 0.57 23.52 -12.04
C LYS A 54 0.73 24.14 -10.66
N THR A 55 1.08 23.32 -9.67
CA THR A 55 1.16 23.76 -8.27
C THR A 55 2.59 23.89 -7.77
N GLY A 56 3.58 23.33 -8.47
CA GLY A 56 4.97 23.24 -8.03
C GLY A 56 5.18 22.33 -6.81
N LYS A 57 4.20 21.50 -6.46
CA LYS A 57 4.21 20.65 -5.26
C LYS A 57 4.18 19.16 -5.62
N VAL A 58 4.65 18.34 -4.70
CA VAL A 58 4.51 16.89 -4.76
C VAL A 58 3.34 16.45 -3.88
N ALA A 59 2.44 15.63 -4.41
CA ALA A 59 1.35 15.07 -3.64
C ALA A 59 1.87 13.93 -2.72
N PRO A 60 1.33 13.78 -1.49
CA PRO A 60 1.87 12.85 -0.52
C PRO A 60 1.47 11.38 -0.78
N VAL A 61 2.27 10.47 -0.24
CA VAL A 61 1.87 9.09 0.03
C VAL A 61 1.57 8.97 1.53
N ILE A 62 0.41 8.42 1.87
CA ILE A 62 -0.06 8.30 3.25
C ILE A 62 -0.31 6.83 3.58
N ILE A 63 0.39 6.30 4.57
CA ILE A 63 0.24 4.95 5.09
C ILE A 63 -0.35 5.05 6.50
N GLY A 64 -1.48 4.40 6.73
CA GLY A 64 -2.18 4.37 8.02
C GLY A 64 -1.47 3.54 9.08
N ASP A 65 -2.14 3.30 10.20
CA ASP A 65 -1.60 2.51 11.31
C ASP A 65 -1.73 1.00 11.07
N ASN A 66 -0.84 0.20 11.66
CA ASN A 66 -0.83 -1.27 11.59
C ASN A 66 -0.79 -1.80 10.15
N VAL A 67 -0.14 -1.08 9.25
CA VAL A 67 0.05 -1.49 7.85
C VAL A 67 1.34 -2.26 7.72
N ASN A 68 1.32 -3.35 6.94
CA ASN A 68 2.55 -4.01 6.56
C ASN A 68 2.77 -3.93 5.05
N LEU A 69 3.96 -3.52 4.67
CA LEU A 69 4.48 -3.53 3.32
C LEU A 69 5.58 -4.59 3.28
N GLN A 70 5.26 -5.72 2.69
CA GLN A 70 6.20 -6.85 2.65
C GLN A 70 7.28 -6.62 1.60
N ASP A 71 8.22 -7.57 1.48
CA ASP A 71 9.42 -7.41 0.67
C ASP A 71 9.14 -6.99 -0.76
N GLY A 72 9.86 -6.00 -1.26
CA GLY A 72 9.81 -5.56 -2.65
C GLY A 72 8.50 -4.87 -3.07
N VAL A 73 7.66 -4.44 -2.15
CA VAL A 73 6.47 -3.62 -2.46
C VAL A 73 6.89 -2.31 -3.08
N ILE A 74 6.18 -1.88 -4.13
CA ILE A 74 6.42 -0.59 -4.78
C ILE A 74 5.18 0.29 -4.65
N ILE A 75 5.35 1.49 -4.09
CA ILE A 75 4.32 2.53 -4.04
C ILE A 75 4.86 3.79 -4.70
N HIS A 76 4.13 4.29 -5.71
CA HIS A 76 4.45 5.52 -6.41
C HIS A 76 3.17 6.21 -6.89
N ALA A 77 3.23 7.49 -7.21
CA ALA A 77 2.10 8.25 -7.72
C ALA A 77 2.49 9.14 -8.90
N LEU A 78 1.58 9.33 -9.83
CA LEU A 78 1.73 10.34 -10.89
C LEU A 78 1.71 11.75 -10.29
N ALA A 79 2.36 12.68 -10.96
CA ALA A 79 2.38 14.09 -10.59
C ALA A 79 0.97 14.64 -10.28
N GLY A 80 0.84 15.35 -9.17
CA GLY A 80 -0.44 15.91 -8.71
C GLY A 80 -1.43 14.89 -8.15
N THR A 81 -1.05 13.62 -8.00
CA THR A 81 -1.91 12.57 -7.45
C THR A 81 -1.29 11.91 -6.23
N SER A 82 -2.12 11.32 -5.35
CA SER A 82 -1.68 10.68 -4.13
C SER A 82 -1.91 9.17 -4.13
N VAL A 83 -1.24 8.48 -3.19
CA VAL A 83 -1.60 7.14 -2.74
C VAL A 83 -1.94 7.20 -1.26
N GLU A 84 -3.08 6.61 -0.91
CA GLU A 84 -3.49 6.41 0.49
C GLU A 84 -3.67 4.92 0.76
N VAL A 85 -3.08 4.43 1.85
CA VAL A 85 -3.26 3.06 2.35
C VAL A 85 -3.86 3.12 3.74
N GLY A 86 -5.07 2.64 3.89
CA GLY A 86 -5.83 2.64 5.14
C GLY A 86 -5.24 1.67 6.17
N SER A 87 -5.55 1.92 7.44
CA SER A 87 -5.06 1.14 8.58
C SER A 87 -5.45 -0.34 8.50
N ASN A 88 -4.67 -1.20 9.17
CA ASN A 88 -4.88 -2.65 9.22
C ASN A 88 -4.88 -3.31 7.83
N THR A 89 -4.07 -2.81 6.90
CA THR A 89 -3.95 -3.26 5.52
C THR A 89 -2.61 -3.94 5.28
N SER A 90 -2.62 -5.00 4.50
CA SER A 90 -1.41 -5.73 4.10
C SER A 90 -1.16 -5.60 2.61
N LEU A 91 0.04 -5.14 2.26
CA LEU A 91 0.58 -5.14 0.90
C LEU A 91 1.64 -6.24 0.82
N ALA A 92 1.31 -7.35 0.14
CA ALA A 92 2.14 -8.55 0.13
C ALA A 92 3.28 -8.46 -0.90
N HIS A 93 4.25 -9.38 -0.78
CA HIS A 93 5.52 -9.36 -1.50
C HIS A 93 5.40 -8.98 -2.98
N GLY A 94 6.13 -7.96 -3.37
CA GLY A 94 6.29 -7.53 -4.75
C GLY A 94 5.05 -6.92 -5.40
N CYS A 95 3.98 -6.61 -4.65
CA CYS A 95 2.84 -5.92 -5.24
C CYS A 95 3.18 -4.47 -5.60
N VAL A 96 2.45 -3.91 -6.57
CA VAL A 96 2.62 -2.54 -7.05
C VAL A 96 1.34 -1.75 -6.81
N VAL A 97 1.46 -0.64 -6.11
CA VAL A 97 0.38 0.34 -5.89
C VAL A 97 0.79 1.65 -6.53
N HIS A 98 0.07 2.07 -7.56
CA HIS A 98 0.41 3.29 -8.28
C HIS A 98 -0.76 4.28 -8.29
N GLY A 99 -0.49 5.51 -7.88
CA GLY A 99 -1.49 6.57 -7.81
C GLY A 99 -1.92 7.17 -9.17
N PRO A 100 -3.11 7.80 -9.21
CA PRO A 100 -4.01 8.00 -8.08
C PRO A 100 -4.59 6.67 -7.57
N CYS A 101 -4.41 6.37 -6.28
CA CYS A 101 -4.91 5.13 -5.73
C CYS A 101 -5.25 5.30 -4.23
N LYS A 102 -6.39 4.74 -3.82
CA LYS A 102 -6.77 4.65 -2.42
C LYS A 102 -7.10 3.21 -2.08
N ILE A 103 -6.40 2.65 -1.11
CA ILE A 103 -6.72 1.37 -0.51
C ILE A 103 -7.33 1.69 0.86
N GLU A 104 -8.60 1.38 1.06
CA GLU A 104 -9.26 1.63 2.34
C GLU A 104 -8.81 0.64 3.42
N ALA A 105 -9.31 0.82 4.65
CA ALA A 105 -8.86 0.04 5.80
C ALA A 105 -9.18 -1.46 5.69
N GLY A 106 -8.32 -2.28 6.30
CA GLY A 106 -8.55 -3.72 6.44
C GLY A 106 -8.48 -4.50 5.13
N CYS A 107 -7.75 -4.01 4.14
CA CYS A 107 -7.57 -4.68 2.85
C CYS A 107 -6.34 -5.60 2.82
N PHE A 108 -6.33 -6.49 1.85
CA PHE A 108 -5.17 -7.31 1.51
C PHE A 108 -4.89 -7.23 0.01
N ILE A 109 -3.68 -6.82 -0.36
CA ILE A 109 -3.19 -6.81 -1.75
C ILE A 109 -2.15 -7.91 -1.87
N GLY A 110 -2.45 -8.92 -2.67
CA GLY A 110 -1.71 -10.17 -2.79
C GLY A 110 -0.35 -10.04 -3.50
N PHE A 111 0.42 -11.13 -3.46
CA PHE A 111 1.76 -11.19 -4.07
C PHE A 111 1.72 -10.77 -5.54
N ARG A 112 2.58 -9.83 -5.93
CA ARG A 112 2.71 -9.32 -7.30
C ARG A 112 1.40 -8.84 -7.94
N ALA A 113 0.38 -8.51 -7.15
CA ALA A 113 -0.80 -7.82 -7.66
C ALA A 113 -0.45 -6.39 -8.04
N VAL A 114 -1.20 -5.84 -9.00
CA VAL A 114 -1.05 -4.45 -9.45
C VAL A 114 -2.37 -3.72 -9.24
N VAL A 115 -2.34 -2.58 -8.56
CA VAL A 115 -3.49 -1.70 -8.37
C VAL A 115 -3.13 -0.29 -8.84
N PHE A 116 -3.89 0.23 -9.82
CA PHE A 116 -3.61 1.50 -10.48
C PHE A 116 -4.91 2.27 -10.79
N LYS A 117 -4.94 3.56 -10.51
CA LYS A 117 -6.10 4.45 -10.75
C LYS A 117 -7.41 3.88 -10.21
N THR A 118 -7.39 3.44 -8.94
CA THR A 118 -8.54 2.74 -8.35
C THR A 118 -8.71 3.10 -6.87
N VAL A 119 -9.93 2.87 -6.38
CA VAL A 119 -10.23 2.76 -4.95
C VAL A 119 -10.52 1.30 -4.64
N ILE A 120 -9.79 0.72 -3.70
CA ILE A 120 -10.08 -0.60 -3.14
C ILE A 120 -10.88 -0.39 -1.85
N GLY A 121 -12.15 -0.75 -1.87
CA GLY A 121 -13.07 -0.56 -0.74
C GLY A 121 -12.69 -1.40 0.48
N SER A 122 -13.05 -0.92 1.67
CA SER A 122 -12.69 -1.49 2.97
C SER A 122 -12.94 -3.01 3.06
N GLY A 123 -12.01 -3.72 3.68
CA GLY A 123 -12.13 -5.16 3.90
C GLY A 123 -12.10 -6.01 2.63
N SER A 124 -11.67 -5.44 1.51
CA SER A 124 -11.54 -6.18 0.25
C SER A 124 -10.20 -6.90 0.16
N MET A 125 -10.19 -7.98 -0.62
CA MET A 125 -9.01 -8.78 -0.89
C MET A 125 -8.74 -8.85 -2.39
N VAL A 126 -7.59 -8.35 -2.82
CA VAL A 126 -7.06 -8.54 -4.16
C VAL A 126 -6.03 -9.66 -4.09
N LYS A 127 -6.32 -10.84 -4.70
CA LYS A 127 -5.44 -12.02 -4.60
C LYS A 127 -4.21 -11.88 -5.51
N HIS A 128 -3.34 -12.90 -5.43
CA HIS A 128 -2.01 -12.92 -6.03
C HIS A 128 -2.05 -12.74 -7.55
N GLY A 129 -1.18 -11.88 -8.08
CA GLY A 129 -1.04 -11.64 -9.51
C GLY A 129 -2.26 -11.01 -10.20
N ALA A 130 -3.27 -10.58 -9.44
CA ALA A 130 -4.41 -9.87 -10.00
C ALA A 130 -4.03 -8.44 -10.40
N ILE A 131 -4.73 -7.90 -11.41
CA ILE A 131 -4.56 -6.52 -11.88
C ILE A 131 -5.89 -5.79 -11.72
N VAL A 132 -5.88 -4.66 -11.03
CA VAL A 132 -7.03 -3.75 -10.92
C VAL A 132 -6.61 -2.39 -11.43
N GLU A 133 -7.23 -1.94 -12.53
CA GLU A 133 -6.89 -0.68 -13.16
C GLU A 133 -8.14 0.08 -13.60
N GLY A 134 -8.25 1.34 -13.16
CA GLY A 134 -9.27 2.28 -13.62
C GLY A 134 -10.70 2.00 -13.16
N VAL A 135 -10.91 1.01 -12.29
CA VAL A 135 -12.22 0.59 -11.77
C VAL A 135 -12.16 0.47 -10.26
N ASN A 136 -13.13 1.03 -9.55
CA ASN A 136 -13.19 0.97 -8.10
C ASN A 136 -13.78 -0.38 -7.64
N ILE A 137 -13.10 -1.05 -6.72
CA ILE A 137 -13.59 -2.28 -6.10
C ILE A 137 -14.46 -1.91 -4.89
N PRO A 138 -15.73 -2.31 -4.85
CA PRO A 138 -16.59 -2.10 -3.68
C PRO A 138 -16.04 -2.78 -2.41
N SER A 139 -16.44 -2.28 -1.24
CA SER A 139 -16.02 -2.85 0.05
C SER A 139 -16.39 -4.33 0.18
N GLY A 140 -15.53 -5.09 0.84
CA GLY A 140 -15.74 -6.51 1.14
C GLY A 140 -15.64 -7.46 -0.06
N LYS A 141 -15.15 -7.00 -1.20
CA LYS A 141 -15.04 -7.83 -2.42
C LYS A 141 -13.72 -8.57 -2.52
N LEU A 142 -13.80 -9.77 -3.09
CA LEU A 142 -12.66 -10.63 -3.38
C LEU A 142 -12.38 -10.62 -4.88
N VAL A 143 -11.23 -10.09 -5.26
CA VAL A 143 -10.67 -10.22 -6.61
C VAL A 143 -9.85 -11.50 -6.66
N PRO A 144 -10.19 -12.49 -7.51
CA PRO A 144 -9.51 -13.79 -7.55
C PRO A 144 -8.05 -13.68 -8.02
N THR A 145 -7.29 -14.75 -7.75
CA THR A 145 -5.89 -14.88 -8.22
C THR A 145 -5.82 -14.79 -9.74
N GLY A 146 -4.92 -13.91 -10.24
CA GLY A 146 -4.66 -13.72 -11.67
C GLY A 146 -5.77 -13.01 -12.44
N GLU A 147 -6.83 -12.54 -11.76
CA GLU A 147 -7.95 -11.84 -12.43
C GLU A 147 -7.53 -10.45 -12.87
N ILE A 148 -8.08 -9.99 -14.00
CA ILE A 148 -7.85 -8.65 -14.56
C ILE A 148 -9.18 -7.88 -14.51
N ILE A 149 -9.23 -6.83 -13.69
CA ILE A 149 -10.39 -5.96 -13.48
C ILE A 149 -10.08 -4.58 -14.07
N THR A 150 -10.69 -4.27 -15.22
CA THR A 150 -10.45 -3.02 -15.96
C THR A 150 -11.76 -2.36 -16.42
N SER A 151 -12.91 -2.93 -16.09
CA SER A 151 -14.24 -2.38 -16.41
C SER A 151 -15.26 -2.75 -15.34
N GLU A 152 -16.33 -1.96 -15.22
CA GLU A 152 -17.42 -2.19 -14.27
C GLU A 152 -18.09 -3.57 -14.47
N ASP A 153 -18.14 -4.09 -15.69
CA ASP A 153 -18.73 -5.40 -15.99
C ASP A 153 -18.01 -6.56 -15.27
N HIS A 154 -16.73 -6.40 -14.97
CA HIS A 154 -15.96 -7.40 -14.22
C HIS A 154 -16.41 -7.50 -12.76
N LEU A 155 -16.96 -6.42 -12.18
CA LEU A 155 -17.36 -6.35 -10.79
C LEU A 155 -18.54 -7.28 -10.44
N VAL A 156 -19.42 -7.53 -11.41
CA VAL A 156 -20.63 -8.35 -11.22
C VAL A 156 -20.30 -9.77 -10.77
N LYS A 157 -19.13 -10.27 -11.15
CA LYS A 157 -18.69 -11.65 -10.84
C LYS A 157 -17.93 -11.76 -9.51
N LEU A 158 -17.56 -10.62 -8.89
CA LEU A 158 -16.78 -10.62 -7.67
C LEU A 158 -17.62 -11.12 -6.49
N LYS A 159 -17.08 -12.11 -5.79
CA LYS A 159 -17.68 -12.64 -4.55
C LYS A 159 -17.34 -11.74 -3.36
N GLU A 160 -18.07 -11.92 -2.27
CA GLU A 160 -17.69 -11.34 -0.99
C GLU A 160 -16.47 -12.07 -0.41
N VAL A 161 -15.67 -11.32 0.35
CA VAL A 161 -14.58 -11.88 1.17
C VAL A 161 -15.21 -12.82 2.22
N GLY A 162 -14.83 -14.09 2.18
CA GLY A 162 -15.33 -15.11 3.09
C GLY A 162 -14.70 -15.00 4.48
N GLN A 163 -15.22 -15.83 5.42
CA GLN A 163 -14.74 -15.81 6.81
C GLN A 163 -13.26 -16.22 6.91
N ALA A 164 -12.85 -17.25 6.17
CA ALA A 164 -11.47 -17.74 6.16
C ALA A 164 -10.48 -16.67 5.63
N GLU A 165 -10.88 -15.93 4.60
CA GLU A 165 -10.08 -14.82 4.09
C GLU A 165 -9.95 -13.68 5.12
N LYS A 166 -11.03 -13.34 5.83
CA LYS A 166 -11.01 -12.31 6.89
C LYS A 166 -10.06 -12.69 8.02
N GLU A 167 -10.12 -13.93 8.48
CA GLU A 167 -9.24 -14.48 9.52
C GLU A 167 -7.78 -14.42 9.07
N PHE A 168 -7.49 -14.85 7.84
CA PHE A 168 -6.16 -14.77 7.24
C PHE A 168 -5.65 -13.31 7.18
N MET A 169 -6.47 -12.36 6.73
CA MET A 169 -6.06 -10.95 6.66
C MET A 169 -5.71 -10.38 8.04
N GLN A 170 -6.50 -10.73 9.07
CA GLN A 170 -6.24 -10.31 10.45
C GLN A 170 -4.96 -10.92 11.01
N GLU A 171 -4.73 -12.21 10.76
CA GLU A 171 -3.53 -12.93 11.17
C GLU A 171 -2.26 -12.31 10.56
N VAL A 172 -2.30 -12.00 9.25
CA VAL A 172 -1.16 -11.36 8.56
C VAL A 172 -0.83 -9.99 9.18
N VAL A 173 -1.83 -9.17 9.48
CA VAL A 173 -1.60 -7.89 10.16
C VAL A 173 -0.96 -8.11 11.53
N HIS A 174 -1.51 -9.01 12.33
CA HIS A 174 -0.99 -9.30 13.68
C HIS A 174 0.46 -9.77 13.67
N VAL A 175 0.79 -10.76 12.84
CA VAL A 175 2.15 -11.30 12.73
C VAL A 175 3.16 -10.22 12.31
N ASN A 176 2.80 -9.35 11.37
CA ASN A 176 3.70 -8.29 10.93
C ASN A 176 3.87 -7.16 11.95
N MET A 177 2.87 -6.87 12.78
CA MET A 177 3.03 -5.98 13.94
C MET A 177 4.04 -6.57 14.95
N GLU A 178 3.94 -7.87 15.23
CA GLU A 178 4.91 -8.56 16.11
C GLU A 178 6.33 -8.53 15.52
N LEU A 179 6.49 -8.70 14.19
CA LEU A 179 7.77 -8.54 13.51
C LEU A 179 8.31 -7.11 13.68
N ALA A 180 7.48 -6.09 13.46
CA ALA A 180 7.89 -4.70 13.63
C ALA A 180 8.41 -4.43 15.04
N HIS A 181 7.71 -4.93 16.06
CA HIS A 181 8.16 -4.83 17.47
C HIS A 181 9.43 -5.63 17.73
N GLY A 182 9.57 -6.83 17.14
CA GLY A 182 10.72 -7.70 17.31
C GLY A 182 12.01 -7.11 16.78
N TYR A 183 11.98 -6.51 15.60
CA TYR A 183 13.14 -5.87 14.97
C TYR A 183 13.59 -4.57 15.64
N LYS A 184 12.78 -4.00 16.52
CA LYS A 184 13.08 -2.75 17.25
C LYS A 184 13.71 -3.00 18.63
N LYS A 185 13.83 -4.23 19.05
CA LYS A 185 14.52 -4.62 20.29
C LYS A 185 16.03 -4.65 20.07
#